data_84f0849a4ab8bf28543d3c1804d05449
#
_entry.id   84f0849a4ab8bf28543d3c1804d05449
#
_cell.length_a   1.000
_cell.length_b   1.000
_cell.length_c   1.000
_cell.angle_alpha   90.00
_cell.angle_beta   90.00
_cell.angle_gamma   90.00
#
_symmetry.space_group_name_H-M   'P 1'
#
loop_
_entity.id
_entity.type
_entity.pdbx_description
1 polymer ?
#
loop_
_entity_poly.entity_id
_entity_poly.type
_entity_poly.pdbx_seq_one_letter_code
_entity_poly.pdbx_strand_id
1 'polypeptide(L)'
;MQYEEMLTWVLYFTSIIDLGKMPTVDVPDPGGLVQSQVVQGEDGGVRLILNGSQSPHTQHSQFLSEFFGSGVQHIALSSGDIFASADFCRKNGVEFLPIPENYYDDIEARFGLDPDLLDRLKAANILYDRDDDGEYFQV
;
A
#
# COMPACT_ATOMS: atom_id res chain seq x y z
N MET A 1 10.61 -6.18 7.09
CA MET A 1 11.69 -6.41 8.09
C MET A 1 11.66 -7.84 8.57
N GLN A 2 12.73 -8.33 9.20
CA GLN A 2 12.69 -9.61 9.89
C GLN A 2 11.67 -9.53 11.03
N TYR A 3 10.93 -10.62 11.27
CA TYR A 3 9.89 -10.63 12.29
C TYR A 3 10.40 -10.28 13.69
N GLU A 4 11.58 -10.76 14.03
CA GLU A 4 12.25 -10.52 15.33
C GLU A 4 12.68 -9.07 15.52
N GLU A 5 12.89 -8.32 14.44
CA GLU A 5 13.28 -6.90 14.50
C GLU A 5 12.09 -5.97 14.73
N MET A 6 10.85 -6.43 14.47
CA MET A 6 9.67 -5.57 14.47
C MET A 6 9.49 -4.80 15.79
N LEU A 7 9.61 -5.48 16.93
CA LEU A 7 9.47 -4.82 18.23
C LEU A 7 10.53 -3.73 18.44
N THR A 8 11.76 -3.98 18.03
CA THR A 8 12.86 -3.00 18.13
C THR A 8 12.56 -1.75 17.32
N TRP A 9 12.08 -1.91 16.09
CA TRP A 9 11.72 -0.79 15.23
C TRP A 9 10.49 -0.03 15.75
N VAL A 10 9.47 -0.74 16.25
CA VAL A 10 8.32 -0.10 16.90
C VAL A 10 8.77 0.75 18.07
N LEU A 11 9.62 0.22 18.96
CA LEU A 11 10.15 0.97 20.09
C LEU A 11 10.97 2.18 19.64
N TYR A 12 11.79 2.05 18.62
CA TYR A 12 12.54 3.17 18.05
C TYR A 12 11.62 4.28 17.56
N PHE A 13 10.65 3.95 16.72
CA PHE A 13 9.75 4.94 16.13
C PHE A 13 8.84 5.61 17.17
N THR A 14 8.38 4.87 18.17
CA THR A 14 7.52 5.43 19.22
C THR A 14 8.27 6.19 20.29
N SER A 15 9.53 5.83 20.59
CA SER A 15 10.30 6.45 21.71
C SER A 15 11.22 7.56 21.24
N ILE A 16 11.70 7.52 20.00
CA ILE A 16 12.70 8.47 19.47
C ILE A 16 12.08 9.45 18.49
N ILE A 17 11.16 8.97 17.65
CA ILE A 17 10.51 9.76 16.59
C ILE A 17 9.11 10.26 17.02
N ASP A 18 8.62 9.79 18.17
CA ASP A 18 7.32 10.15 18.74
C ASP A 18 6.13 9.81 17.85
N LEU A 19 6.19 8.68 17.12
CA LEU A 19 5.07 8.17 16.34
C LEU A 19 4.13 7.34 17.21
N GLY A 20 2.84 7.51 17.04
CA GLY A 20 1.81 6.71 17.72
C GLY A 20 1.72 5.30 17.11
N LYS A 21 1.59 4.28 17.97
CA LYS A 21 1.38 2.89 17.56
C LYS A 21 -0.11 2.64 17.33
N MET A 22 -0.46 2.09 16.16
CA MET A 22 -1.79 1.62 15.82
C MET A 22 -1.98 0.13 16.15
N PRO A 23 -3.21 -0.39 16.19
CA PRO A 23 -3.45 -1.83 16.32
C PRO A 23 -2.67 -2.64 15.26
N THR A 24 -2.17 -3.80 15.67
CA THR A 24 -1.53 -4.75 14.76
C THR A 24 -2.58 -5.48 13.93
N VAL A 25 -2.29 -5.71 12.65
CA VAL A 25 -3.18 -6.41 11.72
C VAL A 25 -2.41 -7.60 11.12
N ASP A 26 -3.07 -8.76 11.06
CA ASP A 26 -2.57 -9.92 10.35
C ASP A 26 -3.15 -9.92 8.93
N VAL A 27 -2.25 -9.87 7.94
CA VAL A 27 -2.60 -9.82 6.51
C VAL A 27 -2.35 -11.20 5.90
N PRO A 28 -3.38 -11.82 5.31
CA PRO A 28 -3.20 -13.07 4.56
C PRO A 28 -2.29 -12.88 3.34
N ASP A 29 -1.35 -13.78 3.18
CA ASP A 29 -0.46 -13.90 2.02
C ASP A 29 -0.55 -15.35 1.50
N PRO A 30 -0.44 -15.63 0.21
CA PRO A 30 -0.51 -17.00 -0.33
C PRO A 30 0.46 -17.97 0.34
N GLY A 31 1.59 -17.50 0.87
CA GLY A 31 2.59 -18.30 1.58
C GLY A 31 2.44 -18.31 3.10
N GLY A 32 1.41 -17.65 3.68
CA GLY A 32 1.20 -17.61 5.12
C GLY A 32 0.60 -16.30 5.61
N LEU A 33 0.98 -15.87 6.81
CA LEU A 33 0.53 -14.60 7.39
C LEU A 33 1.67 -13.59 7.45
N VAL A 34 1.35 -12.36 7.13
CA VAL A 34 2.22 -11.19 7.35
C VAL A 34 1.62 -10.34 8.46
N GLN A 35 2.35 -10.16 9.53
CA GLN A 35 1.95 -9.26 10.59
C GLN A 35 2.36 -7.83 10.22
N SER A 36 1.37 -6.92 10.20
CA SER A 36 1.55 -5.51 9.87
C SER A 36 1.34 -4.66 11.12
N GLN A 37 2.35 -3.89 11.46
CA GLN A 37 2.29 -2.92 12.55
C GLN A 37 2.43 -1.51 11.98
N VAL A 38 1.41 -0.70 12.13
CA VAL A 38 1.45 0.71 11.73
C VAL A 38 1.92 1.58 12.88
N VAL A 39 2.83 2.50 12.58
CA VAL A 39 3.17 3.65 13.41
C VAL A 39 3.01 4.93 12.59
N GLN A 40 2.43 5.98 13.20
CA GLN A 40 2.12 7.21 12.46
C GLN A 40 2.21 8.45 13.34
N GLY A 41 2.45 9.61 12.71
CA GLY A 41 2.36 10.90 13.35
C GLY A 41 0.91 11.29 13.69
N GLU A 42 0.72 12.15 14.69
CA GLU A 42 -0.62 12.61 15.11
C GLU A 42 -1.39 13.31 13.97
N ASP A 43 -0.65 14.03 13.11
CA ASP A 43 -1.21 14.75 11.96
C ASP A 43 -1.45 13.88 10.72
N GLY A 44 -1.06 12.58 10.79
CA GLY A 44 -1.15 11.66 9.66
C GLY A 44 -0.15 11.94 8.52
N GLY A 45 0.73 12.92 8.66
CA GLY A 45 1.71 13.30 7.63
C GLY A 45 2.76 12.24 7.34
N VAL A 46 3.05 11.39 8.34
CA VAL A 46 3.96 10.24 8.19
C VAL A 46 3.28 8.99 8.73
N ARG A 47 3.26 7.95 7.90
CA ARG A 47 2.74 6.64 8.27
C ARG A 47 3.70 5.56 7.79
N LEU A 48 4.20 4.75 8.73
CA LEU A 48 5.11 3.64 8.45
C LEU A 48 4.40 2.32 8.73
N ILE A 49 4.44 1.43 7.77
CA ILE A 49 3.88 0.07 7.89
C ILE A 49 5.05 -0.89 8.00
N LEU A 50 5.20 -1.47 9.19
CA LEU A 50 6.24 -2.42 9.52
C LEU A 50 5.69 -3.83 9.32
N ASN A 51 6.15 -4.50 8.27
CA ASN A 51 5.71 -5.84 7.92
C ASN A 51 6.74 -6.88 8.37
N GLY A 52 6.27 -7.96 8.98
CA GLY A 52 7.08 -9.11 9.35
C GLY A 52 6.32 -10.42 9.18
N SER A 53 6.99 -11.49 8.82
CA SER A 53 6.40 -12.82 8.71
C SER A 53 7.34 -13.87 9.29
N GLN A 54 6.75 -14.86 9.96
CA GLN A 54 7.48 -16.07 10.42
C GLN A 54 7.54 -17.13 9.33
N SER A 55 6.69 -17.06 8.30
CA SER A 55 6.70 -17.99 7.18
C SER A 55 7.75 -17.60 6.15
N PRO A 56 8.63 -18.52 5.72
CA PRO A 56 9.62 -18.24 4.68
C PRO A 56 9.03 -18.19 3.26
N HIS A 57 7.75 -18.54 3.10
CA HIS A 57 7.10 -18.68 1.78
C HIS A 57 6.27 -17.47 1.37
N THR A 58 6.17 -16.43 2.23
CA THR A 58 5.43 -15.21 1.91
C THR A 58 6.19 -14.34 0.91
N GLN A 59 5.47 -13.54 0.14
CA GLN A 59 6.05 -12.51 -0.73
C GLN A 59 6.93 -11.54 0.07
N HIS A 60 6.54 -11.26 1.32
CA HIS A 60 7.36 -10.49 2.24
C HIS A 60 8.73 -11.14 2.49
N SER A 61 8.78 -12.44 2.74
CA SER A 61 10.03 -13.17 2.99
C SER A 61 10.89 -13.26 1.73
N GLN A 62 10.27 -13.37 0.55
CA GLN A 62 10.97 -13.28 -0.73
C GLN A 62 11.65 -11.92 -0.89
N PHE A 63 10.93 -10.81 -0.63
CA PHE A 63 11.51 -9.47 -0.65
C PHE A 63 12.73 -9.36 0.26
N LEU A 64 12.66 -9.86 1.51
CA LEU A 64 13.80 -9.84 2.44
C LEU A 64 15.01 -10.61 1.90
N SER A 65 14.76 -11.73 1.23
CA SER A 65 15.83 -12.54 0.62
C SER A 65 16.50 -11.80 -0.55
N GLU A 66 15.73 -11.15 -1.41
CA GLU A 66 16.23 -10.40 -2.56
C GLU A 66 16.97 -9.11 -2.15
N PHE A 67 16.53 -8.46 -1.07
CA PHE A 67 17.15 -7.26 -0.51
C PHE A 67 18.31 -7.53 0.45
N PHE A 68 18.60 -8.81 0.75
CA PHE A 68 19.58 -9.22 1.74
C PHE A 68 19.32 -8.64 3.15
N GLY A 69 18.05 -8.49 3.52
CA GLY A 69 17.62 -8.00 4.83
C GLY A 69 16.44 -7.04 4.80
N SER A 70 16.25 -6.34 5.91
CA SER A 70 15.18 -5.37 6.09
C SER A 70 15.40 -4.10 5.26
N GLY A 71 14.33 -3.57 4.68
CA GLY A 71 14.41 -2.38 3.85
C GLY A 71 13.04 -1.79 3.54
N VAL A 72 13.03 -0.64 2.87
CA VAL A 72 11.82 -0.01 2.34
C VAL A 72 11.44 -0.69 1.04
N GLN A 73 10.25 -1.28 1.01
CA GLN A 73 9.72 -1.94 -0.18
C GLN A 73 9.07 -0.94 -1.14
N HIS A 74 8.23 -0.05 -0.61
CA HIS A 74 7.57 0.98 -1.40
C HIS A 74 7.33 2.23 -0.57
N ILE A 75 7.10 3.34 -1.26
CA ILE A 75 6.72 4.61 -0.66
C ILE A 75 5.44 5.06 -1.34
N ALA A 76 4.39 5.31 -0.56
CA ALA A 76 3.14 5.89 -1.03
C ALA A 76 3.11 7.39 -0.70
N LEU A 77 2.68 8.18 -1.66
CA LEU A 77 2.51 9.62 -1.51
C LEU A 77 1.01 9.96 -1.68
N SER A 78 0.47 10.78 -0.78
CA SER A 78 -0.90 11.25 -0.91
C SER A 78 -1.02 12.35 -1.98
N SER A 79 -2.15 12.37 -2.66
CA SER A 79 -2.47 13.36 -3.68
C SER A 79 -3.85 13.95 -3.42
N GLY A 80 -4.01 15.26 -3.62
CA GLY A 80 -5.32 15.90 -3.58
C GLY A 80 -6.18 15.66 -4.82
N ASP A 81 -5.55 15.27 -5.95
CA ASP A 81 -6.21 14.86 -7.20
C ASP A 81 -5.32 13.81 -7.88
N ILE A 82 -5.72 12.56 -7.76
CA ILE A 82 -4.97 11.42 -8.31
C ILE A 82 -4.91 11.45 -9.84
N PHE A 83 -5.98 11.90 -10.51
CA PHE A 83 -6.03 11.96 -11.97
C PHE A 83 -5.06 13.00 -12.52
N ALA A 84 -5.05 14.19 -11.92
CA ALA A 84 -4.10 15.24 -12.28
C ALA A 84 -2.66 14.84 -11.98
N SER A 85 -2.42 14.18 -10.85
CA SER A 85 -1.09 13.69 -10.47
C SER A 85 -0.59 12.59 -11.41
N ALA A 86 -1.44 11.62 -11.77
CA ALA A 86 -1.11 10.57 -12.71
C ALA A 86 -0.77 11.13 -14.11
N ASP A 87 -1.57 12.09 -14.59
CA ASP A 87 -1.33 12.76 -15.87
C ASP A 87 0.00 13.54 -15.85
N PHE A 88 0.26 14.27 -14.77
CA PHE A 88 1.52 15.01 -14.60
C PHE A 88 2.73 14.06 -14.59
N CYS A 89 2.68 12.98 -13.82
CA CYS A 89 3.74 11.97 -13.76
C CYS A 89 4.00 11.35 -15.13
N ARG A 90 2.95 10.96 -15.85
CA ARG A 90 3.05 10.37 -17.19
C ARG A 90 3.68 11.35 -18.20
N LYS A 91 3.28 12.62 -18.18
CA LYS A 91 3.88 13.67 -19.02
C LYS A 91 5.36 13.91 -18.74
N ASN A 92 5.81 13.58 -17.53
CA ASN A 92 7.20 13.67 -17.11
C ASN A 92 7.97 12.35 -17.22
N GLY A 93 7.43 11.36 -17.92
CA GLY A 93 8.12 10.11 -18.23
C GLY A 93 8.09 9.04 -17.14
N VAL A 94 7.21 9.17 -16.15
CA VAL A 94 6.98 8.11 -15.17
C VAL A 94 6.12 7.01 -15.82
N GLU A 95 6.63 5.79 -15.83
CA GLU A 95 5.92 4.62 -16.29
C GLU A 95 5.14 3.99 -15.11
N PHE A 96 3.85 3.75 -15.33
CA PHE A 96 3.01 3.05 -14.37
C PHE A 96 2.88 1.57 -14.71
N LEU A 97 2.68 0.75 -13.68
CA LEU A 97 2.36 -0.65 -13.87
C LEU A 97 1.03 -0.78 -14.65
N PRO A 98 1.01 -1.50 -15.78
CA PRO A 98 -0.22 -1.64 -16.54
C PRO A 98 -1.24 -2.49 -15.78
N ILE A 99 -2.47 -1.98 -15.70
CA ILE A 99 -3.60 -2.68 -15.08
C ILE A 99 -4.37 -3.41 -16.21
N PRO A 100 -4.60 -4.73 -16.09
CA PRO A 100 -5.34 -5.48 -17.10
C PRO A 100 -6.82 -5.06 -17.16
N GLU A 101 -7.43 -5.11 -18.34
CA GLU A 101 -8.81 -4.65 -18.55
C GLU A 101 -9.84 -5.39 -17.67
N ASN A 102 -9.64 -6.69 -17.46
CA ASN A 102 -10.54 -7.50 -16.62
C ASN A 102 -10.62 -7.02 -15.16
N TYR A 103 -9.62 -6.28 -14.67
CA TYR A 103 -9.70 -5.64 -13.37
C TYR A 103 -10.87 -4.64 -13.30
N TYR A 104 -11.06 -3.86 -14.36
CA TYR A 104 -12.11 -2.85 -14.41
C TYR A 104 -13.50 -3.48 -14.56
N ASP A 105 -13.62 -4.60 -15.24
CA ASP A 105 -14.85 -5.38 -15.31
C ASP A 105 -15.23 -5.94 -13.92
N ASP A 106 -14.23 -6.38 -13.16
CA ASP A 106 -14.39 -6.86 -11.77
C ASP A 106 -14.88 -5.76 -10.83
N ILE A 107 -14.28 -4.58 -10.85
CA ILE A 107 -14.70 -3.48 -9.96
C ILE A 107 -16.05 -2.90 -10.36
N GLU A 108 -16.39 -2.87 -11.64
CA GLU A 108 -17.74 -2.53 -12.11
C GLU A 108 -18.78 -3.49 -11.53
N ALA A 109 -18.52 -4.81 -11.63
CA ALA A 109 -19.41 -5.82 -11.08
C ALA A 109 -19.55 -5.77 -9.55
N ARG A 110 -18.46 -5.44 -8.84
CA ARG A 110 -18.44 -5.36 -7.36
C ARG A 110 -19.12 -4.11 -6.83
N PHE A 111 -18.90 -2.98 -7.43
CA PHE A 111 -19.24 -1.67 -6.86
C PHE A 111 -20.36 -0.95 -7.60
N GLY A 112 -20.70 -1.37 -8.83
CA GLY A 112 -21.71 -0.70 -9.65
C GLY A 112 -21.33 0.76 -9.93
N LEU A 113 -20.09 0.97 -10.37
CA LEU A 113 -19.51 2.30 -10.57
C LEU A 113 -20.25 3.07 -11.66
N ASP A 114 -20.25 4.39 -11.53
CA ASP A 114 -20.69 5.27 -12.61
C ASP A 114 -19.81 5.04 -13.86
N PRO A 115 -20.41 4.90 -15.06
CA PRO A 115 -19.68 4.64 -16.29
C PRO A 115 -18.60 5.70 -16.60
N ASP A 116 -18.87 6.98 -16.33
CA ASP A 116 -17.91 8.06 -16.57
C ASP A 116 -16.70 7.94 -15.62
N LEU A 117 -16.92 7.52 -14.37
CA LEU A 117 -15.84 7.25 -13.43
C LEU A 117 -15.01 6.05 -13.88
N LEU A 118 -15.67 4.96 -14.29
CA LEU A 118 -15.00 3.74 -14.77
C LEU A 118 -14.11 4.02 -15.99
N ASP A 119 -14.61 4.77 -16.95
CA ASP A 119 -13.85 5.17 -18.14
C ASP A 119 -12.62 6.05 -17.77
N ARG A 120 -12.79 6.95 -16.82
CA ARG A 120 -11.68 7.76 -16.31
C ARG A 120 -10.61 6.92 -15.60
N LEU A 121 -11.01 5.94 -14.79
CA LEU A 121 -10.09 5.02 -14.12
C LEU A 121 -9.31 4.20 -15.14
N LYS A 122 -9.98 3.63 -16.14
CA LYS A 122 -9.35 2.89 -17.25
C LYS A 122 -8.35 3.76 -18.00
N ALA A 123 -8.77 4.95 -18.42
CA ALA A 123 -7.91 5.85 -19.20
C ALA A 123 -6.68 6.34 -18.41
N ALA A 124 -6.81 6.50 -17.11
CA ALA A 124 -5.73 6.95 -16.24
C ALA A 124 -4.92 5.80 -15.61
N ASN A 125 -5.28 4.54 -15.85
CA ASN A 125 -4.64 3.36 -15.26
C ASN A 125 -4.60 3.44 -13.74
N ILE A 126 -5.77 3.71 -13.13
CA ILE A 126 -5.94 3.89 -11.68
C ILE A 126 -6.66 2.70 -11.08
N LEU A 127 -6.12 2.16 -9.99
CA LEU A 127 -6.79 1.18 -9.14
C LEU A 127 -7.81 1.89 -8.25
N TYR A 128 -8.93 1.22 -7.98
CA TYR A 128 -10.02 1.70 -7.15
C TYR A 128 -10.46 0.63 -6.16
N ASP A 129 -10.71 1.03 -4.94
CA ASP A 129 -11.40 0.22 -3.93
C ASP A 129 -12.32 1.10 -3.09
N ARG A 130 -13.30 0.49 -2.41
CA ARG A 130 -14.25 1.18 -1.55
C ARG A 130 -14.64 0.28 -0.38
N ASP A 131 -14.66 0.88 0.81
CA ASP A 131 -15.19 0.29 2.03
C ASP A 131 -16.22 1.23 2.69
N ASP A 132 -16.59 0.93 3.94
CA ASP A 132 -17.56 1.73 4.70
C ASP A 132 -16.99 3.10 5.12
N ASP A 133 -15.66 3.26 5.11
CA ASP A 133 -14.96 4.48 5.53
C ASP A 133 -14.66 5.43 4.36
N GLY A 134 -14.69 4.93 3.11
CA GLY A 134 -14.45 5.78 1.94
C GLY A 134 -14.01 5.07 0.68
N GLU A 135 -13.53 5.87 -0.26
CA GLU A 135 -13.04 5.45 -1.56
C GLU A 135 -11.53 5.60 -1.63
N TYR A 136 -10.85 4.61 -2.22
CA TYR A 136 -9.41 4.57 -2.36
C TYR A 136 -9.01 4.52 -3.82
N PHE A 137 -8.07 5.37 -4.18
CA PHE A 137 -7.52 5.46 -5.53
C PHE A 137 -6.00 5.31 -5.46
N GLN A 138 -5.41 4.53 -6.38
CA GLN A 138 -3.97 4.29 -6.42
C GLN A 138 -3.47 4.14 -7.86
N VAL A 139 -2.25 4.57 -8.14
CA VAL A 139 -1.51 4.32 -9.39
C VAL A 139 -0.21 3.57 -9.12
#